data_0a3136c8c3dcbd8c6689e99df7d72f22
#
_entry.id   0a3136c8c3dcbd8c6689e99df7d72f22
#
_cell.length_a   1.000
_cell.length_b   1.000
_cell.length_c   1.000
_cell.angle_alpha   90.00
_cell.angle_beta   90.00
_cell.angle_gamma   90.00
#
_symmetry.space_group_name_H-M   'P 1'
#
loop_
_entity.id
_entity.type
_entity.pdbx_description
1 polymer ?
#
loop_
_entity_poly.entity_id
_entity_poly.type
_entity_poly.pdbx_seq_one_letter_code
_entity_poly.pdbx_strand_id
1 'polypeptide(L)'
;MNIEQYTKEFAYNIKLAYPVILGMLGHTLIGIVDNYMIGNLGSTELAAVSLGNSFIFLAMAVGIGFSTAITPLVAEADAEKNDKKIRTTFHHGLLLCTVLGVSLFMLTVLSKQLMYFMDQPEAVVLLAAPYIDWVAFSLIPVVMYQGYKQFADGLSLTKYSMYSIILTNIVHVIFNYLLIYGFWIFPKLGVTGAALGTVISRILMVVFMHYLMMHNPVMKKYFKN
;
A
#
# COMPACT_ATOMS: atom_id res chain seq x y z
N MET A 1 12.82 -37.70 -6.76
CA MET A 1 12.81 -36.39 -7.46
C MET A 1 14.21 -36.20 -8.04
N ASN A 2 14.34 -36.00 -9.34
CA ASN A 2 15.63 -35.91 -10.01
C ASN A 2 16.26 -34.54 -9.76
N ILE A 3 17.57 -34.42 -9.60
CA ILE A 3 18.29 -33.18 -9.32
C ILE A 3 17.91 -32.05 -10.31
N GLU A 4 17.74 -32.39 -11.57
CA GLU A 4 17.33 -31.45 -12.63
C GLU A 4 15.92 -30.88 -12.41
N GLN A 5 14.99 -31.68 -11.91
CA GLN A 5 13.64 -31.26 -11.58
C GLN A 5 13.66 -30.32 -10.38
N TYR A 6 14.46 -30.65 -9.35
CA TYR A 6 14.66 -29.80 -8.17
C TYR A 6 15.24 -28.42 -8.53
N THR A 7 16.25 -28.38 -9.41
CA THR A 7 16.88 -27.13 -9.86
C THR A 7 15.89 -26.25 -10.64
N LYS A 8 15.04 -26.85 -11.48
CA LYS A 8 14.00 -26.08 -12.23
C LYS A 8 12.94 -25.51 -11.30
N GLU A 9 12.46 -26.27 -10.33
CA GLU A 9 11.50 -25.80 -9.34
C GLU A 9 12.09 -24.70 -8.44
N PHE A 10 13.34 -24.86 -8.03
CA PHE A 10 14.04 -23.85 -7.23
C PHE A 10 14.22 -22.54 -7.99
N ALA A 11 14.64 -22.58 -9.25
CA ALA A 11 14.76 -21.41 -10.11
C ALA A 11 13.40 -20.71 -10.33
N TYR A 12 12.32 -21.48 -10.49
CA TYR A 12 10.96 -20.96 -10.59
C TYR A 12 10.53 -20.24 -9.31
N ASN A 13 10.76 -20.86 -8.15
CA ASN A 13 10.43 -20.28 -6.85
C ASN A 13 11.22 -18.99 -6.57
N ILE A 14 12.52 -18.93 -6.89
CA ILE A 14 13.32 -17.72 -6.80
C ILE A 14 12.74 -16.60 -7.70
N LYS A 15 12.36 -16.94 -8.92
CA LYS A 15 11.78 -15.98 -9.87
C LYS A 15 10.48 -15.37 -9.37
N LEU A 16 9.68 -16.10 -8.60
CA LEU A 16 8.48 -15.59 -7.94
C LEU A 16 8.79 -14.80 -6.66
N ALA A 17 9.75 -15.29 -5.86
CA ALA A 17 10.10 -14.68 -4.58
C ALA A 17 10.85 -13.34 -4.73
N TYR A 18 11.75 -13.24 -5.72
CA TYR A 18 12.58 -12.06 -5.92
C TYR A 18 11.77 -10.75 -6.06
N PRO A 19 10.71 -10.65 -6.87
CA PRO A 19 9.90 -9.44 -6.94
C PRO A 19 9.20 -9.10 -5.63
N VAL A 20 8.75 -10.12 -4.88
CA VAL A 20 8.10 -9.92 -3.58
C VAL A 20 9.10 -9.37 -2.57
N ILE A 21 10.30 -9.94 -2.50
CA ILE A 21 11.38 -9.48 -1.61
C ILE A 21 11.76 -8.03 -1.92
N LEU A 22 11.94 -7.68 -3.19
CA LEU A 22 12.23 -6.31 -3.59
C LEU A 22 11.10 -5.33 -3.23
N GLY A 23 9.85 -5.77 -3.37
CA GLY A 23 8.70 -4.98 -2.94
C GLY A 23 8.70 -4.73 -1.43
N MET A 24 8.98 -5.75 -0.62
CA MET A 24 9.07 -5.63 0.85
C MET A 24 10.23 -4.73 1.27
N LEU A 25 11.42 -4.89 0.66
CA LEU A 25 12.57 -4.02 0.91
C LEU A 25 12.25 -2.57 0.53
N GLY A 26 11.60 -2.35 -0.61
CA GLY A 26 11.16 -1.02 -1.03
C GLY A 26 10.23 -0.37 -0.01
N HIS A 27 9.29 -1.13 0.54
CA HIS A 27 8.38 -0.62 1.57
C HIS A 27 9.12 -0.26 2.87
N THR A 28 10.09 -1.06 3.27
CA THR A 28 10.91 -0.76 4.46
C THR A 28 11.78 0.48 4.26
N LEU A 29 12.41 0.60 3.09
CA LEU A 29 13.26 1.75 2.76
C LEU A 29 12.48 3.05 2.75
N ILE A 30 11.23 3.07 2.25
CA ILE A 30 10.40 4.27 2.26
C ILE A 30 10.12 4.75 3.69
N GLY A 31 9.86 3.83 4.62
CA GLY A 31 9.66 4.19 6.03
C GLY A 31 10.92 4.82 6.67
N ILE A 32 12.10 4.36 6.29
CA ILE A 32 13.37 4.97 6.75
C ILE A 32 13.53 6.37 6.17
N VAL A 33 13.26 6.55 4.88
CA VAL A 33 13.34 7.86 4.22
C VAL A 33 12.34 8.85 4.82
N ASP A 34 11.10 8.42 5.09
CA ASP A 34 10.09 9.25 5.72
C ASP A 34 10.50 9.71 7.11
N ASN A 35 10.98 8.78 7.95
CA ASN A 35 11.48 9.11 9.28
C ASN A 35 12.67 10.08 9.24
N TYR A 36 13.57 9.92 8.26
CA TYR A 36 14.67 10.85 8.06
C TYR A 36 14.18 12.25 7.64
N MET A 37 13.26 12.32 6.68
CA MET A 37 12.71 13.60 6.21
C MET A 37 11.95 14.34 7.31
N ILE A 38 11.12 13.65 8.08
CA ILE A 38 10.35 14.24 9.17
C ILE A 38 11.26 14.57 10.37
N GLY A 39 12.24 13.73 10.67
CA GLY A 39 13.20 13.99 11.75
C GLY A 39 14.01 15.28 11.57
N ASN A 40 14.24 15.68 10.30
CA ASN A 40 14.86 16.97 9.99
C ASN A 40 13.96 18.19 10.27
N LEU A 41 12.66 18.00 10.49
CA LEU A 41 11.76 19.09 10.89
C LEU A 41 11.85 19.35 12.39
N GLY A 42 11.95 18.28 13.19
CA GLY A 42 12.07 18.34 14.64
C GLY A 42 11.60 17.08 15.33
N SER A 43 11.91 16.97 16.62
CA SER A 43 11.53 15.81 17.44
C SER A 43 10.01 15.73 17.69
N THR A 44 9.34 16.87 17.80
CA THR A 44 7.88 16.96 17.97
C THR A 44 7.14 16.47 16.73
N GLU A 45 7.60 16.87 15.54
CA GLU A 45 7.06 16.44 14.25
C GLU A 45 7.26 14.94 14.05
N LEU A 46 8.45 14.43 14.39
CA LEU A 46 8.72 13.00 14.30
C LEU A 46 7.85 12.20 15.27
N ALA A 47 7.65 12.67 16.50
CA ALA A 47 6.77 12.07 17.48
C ALA A 47 5.31 12.05 16.99
N ALA A 48 4.83 13.17 16.41
CA ALA A 48 3.47 13.27 15.86
C ALA A 48 3.22 12.30 14.73
N VAL A 49 4.15 12.19 13.77
CA VAL A 49 4.05 11.23 12.66
C VAL A 49 4.12 9.79 13.17
N SER A 50 4.99 9.51 14.13
CA SER A 50 5.12 8.16 14.73
C SER A 50 3.84 7.74 15.46
N LEU A 51 3.24 8.67 16.22
CA LEU A 51 1.95 8.44 16.88
C LEU A 51 0.85 8.16 15.85
N GLY A 52 0.74 9.00 14.82
CA GLY A 52 -0.24 8.81 13.74
C GLY A 52 -0.04 7.49 12.99
N ASN A 53 1.20 7.13 12.66
CA ASN A 53 1.53 5.88 12.00
C ASN A 53 1.14 4.64 12.83
N SER A 54 1.13 4.73 14.16
CA SER A 54 0.68 3.61 15.00
C SER A 54 -0.79 3.26 14.77
N PHE A 55 -1.67 4.27 14.64
CA PHE A 55 -3.08 4.06 14.27
C PHE A 55 -3.24 3.50 12.85
N ILE A 56 -2.51 4.08 11.92
CA ILE A 56 -2.53 3.63 10.51
C ILE A 56 -2.02 2.20 10.36
N PHE A 57 -0.98 1.82 11.12
CA PHE A 57 -0.41 0.47 11.07
C PHE A 57 -1.42 -0.60 11.48
N LEU A 58 -2.21 -0.35 12.55
CA LEU A 58 -3.27 -1.27 12.97
C LEU A 58 -4.32 -1.45 11.88
N ALA A 59 -4.78 -0.36 11.28
CA ALA A 59 -5.74 -0.41 10.18
C ALA A 59 -5.16 -1.14 8.95
N MET A 60 -3.90 -0.85 8.59
CA MET A 60 -3.22 -1.52 7.48
C MET A 60 -3.04 -3.02 7.73
N ALA A 61 -2.72 -3.44 8.95
CA ALA A 61 -2.58 -4.86 9.29
C ALA A 61 -3.88 -5.63 9.02
N VAL A 62 -5.04 -5.05 9.38
CA VAL A 62 -6.36 -5.62 9.08
C VAL A 62 -6.60 -5.65 7.56
N GLY A 63 -6.36 -4.55 6.86
CA GLY A 63 -6.57 -4.44 5.41
C GLY A 63 -5.71 -5.42 4.61
N ILE A 64 -4.42 -5.52 4.95
CA ILE A 64 -3.49 -6.46 4.32
C ILE A 64 -3.92 -7.90 4.64
N GLY A 65 -4.15 -8.21 5.92
CA GLY A 65 -4.54 -9.56 6.33
C GLY A 65 -5.79 -10.05 5.61
N PHE A 66 -6.83 -9.21 5.52
CA PHE A 66 -8.05 -9.53 4.77
C PHE A 66 -7.77 -9.78 3.28
N SER A 67 -7.00 -8.90 2.64
CA SER A 67 -6.73 -8.98 1.21
C SER A 67 -5.95 -10.24 0.81
N THR A 68 -5.12 -10.81 1.70
CA THR A 68 -4.31 -12.01 1.41
C THR A 68 -5.16 -13.24 1.06
N ALA A 69 -6.42 -13.28 1.48
CA ALA A 69 -7.35 -14.36 1.11
C ALA A 69 -7.63 -14.44 -0.42
N ILE A 70 -7.44 -13.34 -1.14
CA ILE A 70 -7.66 -13.31 -2.60
C ILE A 70 -6.65 -14.21 -3.34
N THR A 71 -5.38 -14.20 -2.92
CA THR A 71 -4.31 -14.94 -3.59
C THR A 71 -4.59 -16.44 -3.71
N PRO A 72 -4.89 -17.19 -2.63
CA PRO A 72 -5.17 -18.62 -2.75
C PRO A 72 -6.43 -18.91 -3.56
N LEU A 73 -7.48 -18.09 -3.44
CA LEU A 73 -8.72 -18.26 -4.19
C LEU A 73 -8.52 -18.08 -5.71
N VAL A 74 -7.68 -17.11 -6.10
CA VAL A 74 -7.32 -16.89 -7.50
C VAL A 74 -6.42 -18.01 -8.00
N ALA A 75 -5.42 -18.42 -7.21
CA ALA A 75 -4.49 -19.51 -7.59
C ALA A 75 -5.21 -20.85 -7.77
N GLU A 76 -6.18 -21.17 -6.90
CA GLU A 76 -7.03 -22.36 -7.04
C GLU A 76 -7.84 -22.30 -8.35
N ALA A 77 -8.51 -21.17 -8.59
CA ALA A 77 -9.31 -20.99 -9.80
C ALA A 77 -8.47 -21.02 -11.10
N ASP A 78 -7.20 -20.54 -11.04
CA ASP A 78 -6.27 -20.60 -12.16
C ASP A 78 -5.80 -22.04 -12.41
N ALA A 79 -5.52 -22.81 -11.38
CA ALA A 79 -5.20 -24.24 -11.48
C ALA A 79 -6.35 -25.05 -12.08
N GLU A 80 -7.61 -24.71 -11.74
CA GLU A 80 -8.83 -25.28 -12.34
C GLU A 80 -9.09 -24.79 -13.77
N LYS A 81 -8.33 -23.81 -14.29
CA LYS A 81 -8.56 -23.11 -15.56
C LYS A 81 -9.97 -22.53 -15.68
N ASN A 82 -10.52 -22.06 -14.56
CA ASN A 82 -11.87 -21.53 -14.47
C ASN A 82 -11.86 -19.99 -14.53
N ASP A 83 -11.82 -19.45 -15.75
CA ASP A 83 -11.78 -18.00 -15.98
C ASP A 83 -12.97 -17.25 -15.34
N LYS A 84 -14.14 -17.88 -15.26
CA LYS A 84 -15.32 -17.29 -14.62
C LYS A 84 -15.12 -17.14 -13.10
N LYS A 85 -14.58 -18.17 -12.44
CA LYS A 85 -14.26 -18.16 -11.00
C LYS A 85 -13.19 -17.11 -10.70
N ILE A 86 -12.13 -17.04 -11.52
CA ILE A 86 -11.06 -16.02 -11.40
C ILE A 86 -11.66 -14.62 -11.46
N ARG A 87 -12.47 -14.33 -12.49
CA ARG A 87 -13.09 -13.01 -12.67
C ARG A 87 -14.00 -12.64 -11.50
N THR A 88 -14.85 -13.55 -11.08
CA THR A 88 -15.77 -13.34 -9.95
C THR A 88 -15.00 -13.04 -8.67
N THR A 89 -13.97 -13.84 -8.36
CA THR A 89 -13.09 -13.64 -7.20
C THR A 89 -12.40 -12.28 -7.25
N PHE A 90 -11.91 -11.86 -8.42
CA PHE A 90 -11.29 -10.55 -8.59
C PHE A 90 -12.25 -9.39 -8.30
N HIS A 91 -13.43 -9.38 -8.93
CA HIS A 91 -14.38 -8.28 -8.75
C HIS A 91 -14.94 -8.20 -7.33
N HIS A 92 -15.31 -9.35 -6.74
CA HIS A 92 -15.77 -9.38 -5.35
C HIS A 92 -14.65 -9.02 -4.38
N GLY A 93 -13.44 -9.54 -4.59
CA GLY A 93 -12.28 -9.21 -3.77
C GLY A 93 -11.95 -7.71 -3.80
N LEU A 94 -11.97 -7.10 -5.00
CA LEU A 94 -11.73 -5.68 -5.15
C LEU A 94 -12.83 -4.82 -4.50
N LEU A 95 -14.09 -5.20 -4.67
CA LEU A 95 -15.22 -4.53 -4.01
C LEU A 95 -15.08 -4.59 -2.49
N LEU A 96 -14.83 -5.78 -1.94
CA LEU A 96 -14.68 -5.99 -0.50
C LEU A 96 -13.46 -5.23 0.06
N CYS A 97 -12.34 -5.21 -0.66
CA CYS A 97 -11.17 -4.40 -0.29
C CYS A 97 -11.51 -2.90 -0.28
N THR A 98 -12.29 -2.43 -1.24
CA THR A 98 -12.70 -1.01 -1.31
C THR A 98 -13.62 -0.66 -0.14
N VAL A 99 -14.63 -1.48 0.15
CA VAL A 99 -15.54 -1.29 1.29
C VAL A 99 -14.77 -1.33 2.60
N LEU A 100 -13.85 -2.29 2.75
CA LEU A 100 -13.00 -2.39 3.93
C LEU A 100 -12.10 -1.15 4.07
N GLY A 101 -11.50 -0.66 2.99
CA GLY A 101 -10.69 0.57 3.00
C GLY A 101 -11.47 1.78 3.49
N VAL A 102 -12.73 1.94 3.04
CA VAL A 102 -13.63 2.99 3.53
C VAL A 102 -13.97 2.81 5.02
N SER A 103 -14.25 1.57 5.43
CA SER A 103 -14.56 1.27 6.84
C SER A 103 -13.36 1.56 7.75
N LEU A 104 -12.15 1.15 7.33
CA LEU A 104 -10.91 1.41 8.07
C LEU A 104 -10.58 2.91 8.13
N PHE A 105 -10.81 3.65 7.06
CA PHE A 105 -10.71 5.11 7.06
C PHE A 105 -11.61 5.71 8.14
N MET A 106 -12.89 5.39 8.13
CA MET A 106 -13.86 5.92 9.13
C MET A 106 -13.46 5.56 10.55
N LEU A 107 -13.12 4.28 10.80
CA LEU A 107 -12.70 3.81 12.12
C LEU A 107 -11.43 4.53 12.60
N THR A 108 -10.45 4.73 11.72
CA THR A 108 -9.20 5.42 12.07
C THR A 108 -9.44 6.89 12.41
N VAL A 109 -10.28 7.59 11.65
CA VAL A 109 -10.64 9.00 11.94
C VAL A 109 -11.39 9.10 13.27
N LEU A 110 -12.29 8.17 13.56
CA LEU A 110 -13.02 8.15 14.84
C LEU A 110 -12.08 7.79 16.00
N SER A 111 -11.14 6.87 15.80
CA SER A 111 -10.19 6.45 16.84
C SER A 111 -9.16 7.51 17.21
N LYS A 112 -8.94 8.56 16.39
CA LYS A 112 -7.97 9.61 16.71
C LYS A 112 -8.25 10.32 18.03
N GLN A 113 -9.51 10.33 18.51
CA GLN A 113 -9.86 10.90 19.81
C GLN A 113 -9.17 10.17 20.97
N LEU A 114 -8.78 8.90 20.79
CA LEU A 114 -8.04 8.14 21.80
C LEU A 114 -6.67 8.77 22.13
N MET A 115 -6.07 9.54 21.20
CA MET A 115 -4.80 10.22 21.45
C MET A 115 -4.85 11.17 22.64
N TYR A 116 -6.02 11.80 22.88
CA TYR A 116 -6.21 12.72 24.01
C TYR A 116 -6.22 12.00 25.37
N PHE A 117 -6.42 10.68 25.37
CA PHE A 117 -6.40 9.83 26.59
C PHE A 117 -5.06 9.10 26.77
N MET A 118 -4.08 9.34 25.88
CA MET A 118 -2.78 8.65 25.91
C MET A 118 -1.69 9.48 26.60
N ASP A 119 -2.03 10.53 27.32
CA ASP A 119 -1.10 11.44 28.02
C ASP A 119 0.06 11.95 27.14
N GLN A 120 -0.23 12.14 25.83
CA GLN A 120 0.75 12.66 24.89
C GLN A 120 0.87 14.20 25.03
N PRO A 121 2.07 14.76 24.79
CA PRO A 121 2.25 16.21 24.77
C PRO A 121 1.28 16.87 23.80
N GLU A 122 0.63 17.97 24.21
CA GLU A 122 -0.37 18.66 23.40
C GLU A 122 0.16 19.08 22.02
N ALA A 123 1.42 19.54 21.96
CA ALA A 123 2.08 19.89 20.69
C ALA A 123 2.17 18.72 19.71
N VAL A 124 2.35 17.48 20.21
CA VAL A 124 2.39 16.26 19.41
C VAL A 124 1.00 15.93 18.89
N VAL A 125 -0.03 15.99 19.74
CA VAL A 125 -1.42 15.69 19.38
C VAL A 125 -1.95 16.67 18.33
N LEU A 126 -1.65 17.97 18.46
CA LEU A 126 -2.05 19.01 17.51
C LEU A 126 -1.49 18.78 16.10
N LEU A 127 -0.28 18.23 15.98
CA LEU A 127 0.32 17.87 14.69
C LEU A 127 -0.15 16.50 14.18
N ALA A 128 -0.36 15.54 15.08
CA ALA A 128 -0.78 14.19 14.72
C ALA A 128 -2.23 14.14 14.21
N ALA A 129 -3.14 14.94 14.75
CA ALA A 129 -4.55 14.90 14.38
C ALA A 129 -4.79 15.18 12.88
N PRO A 130 -4.32 16.29 12.29
CA PRO A 130 -4.48 16.54 10.86
C PRO A 130 -3.67 15.55 10.00
N TYR A 131 -2.54 15.06 10.48
CA TYR A 131 -1.78 14.00 9.81
C TYR A 131 -2.60 12.73 9.66
N ILE A 132 -3.25 12.27 10.75
CA ILE A 132 -4.10 11.08 10.72
C ILE A 132 -5.27 11.26 9.75
N ASP A 133 -5.93 12.42 9.71
CA ASP A 133 -7.06 12.66 8.82
C ASP A 133 -6.68 12.40 7.34
N TRP A 134 -5.53 12.95 6.91
CA TRP A 134 -5.05 12.74 5.55
C TRP A 134 -4.55 11.32 5.29
N VAL A 135 -3.73 10.79 6.18
CA VAL A 135 -3.16 9.44 5.96
C VAL A 135 -4.23 8.37 6.12
N ALA A 136 -5.23 8.55 7.00
CA ALA A 136 -6.38 7.65 7.08
C ALA A 136 -7.16 7.60 5.75
N PHE A 137 -7.37 8.74 5.10
CA PHE A 137 -8.00 8.78 3.78
C PHE A 137 -7.26 7.90 2.76
N SER A 138 -5.94 7.83 2.85
CA SER A 138 -5.13 6.98 1.97
C SER A 138 -5.26 5.47 2.23
N LEU A 139 -5.98 5.04 3.30
CA LEU A 139 -6.32 3.63 3.52
C LEU A 139 -7.23 3.10 2.41
N ILE A 140 -8.11 3.94 1.86
CA ILE A 140 -9.00 3.55 0.76
C ILE A 140 -8.18 3.07 -0.45
N PRO A 141 -7.31 3.91 -1.06
CA PRO A 141 -6.53 3.46 -2.20
C PRO A 141 -5.52 2.37 -1.87
N VAL A 142 -4.91 2.35 -0.67
CA VAL A 142 -3.92 1.31 -0.35
C VAL A 142 -4.55 -0.07 -0.17
N VAL A 143 -5.73 -0.18 0.47
CA VAL A 143 -6.43 -1.47 0.61
C VAL A 143 -7.00 -1.93 -0.74
N MET A 144 -7.49 -1.00 -1.55
CA MET A 144 -7.87 -1.28 -2.94
C MET A 144 -6.68 -1.80 -3.76
N TYR A 145 -5.50 -1.18 -3.64
CA TYR A 145 -4.26 -1.67 -4.26
C TYR A 145 -3.92 -3.09 -3.82
N GLN A 146 -4.09 -3.41 -2.54
CA GLN A 146 -3.86 -4.78 -2.06
C GLN A 146 -4.75 -5.79 -2.78
N GLY A 147 -6.01 -5.46 -3.07
CA GLY A 147 -6.88 -6.31 -3.89
C GLY A 147 -6.30 -6.59 -5.27
N TYR A 148 -5.80 -5.57 -5.96
CA TYR A 148 -5.11 -5.72 -7.25
C TYR A 148 -3.83 -6.57 -7.14
N LYS A 149 -3.02 -6.26 -6.12
CA LYS A 149 -1.75 -6.96 -5.87
C LYS A 149 -1.98 -8.45 -5.63
N GLN A 150 -2.88 -8.80 -4.71
CA GLN A 150 -3.16 -10.19 -4.37
C GLN A 150 -3.74 -10.98 -5.55
N PHE A 151 -4.53 -10.32 -6.40
CA PHE A 151 -5.00 -10.91 -7.65
C PHE A 151 -3.84 -11.22 -8.61
N ALA A 152 -2.93 -10.27 -8.85
CA ALA A 152 -1.77 -10.48 -9.70
C ALA A 152 -0.84 -11.57 -9.14
N ASP A 153 -0.63 -11.59 -7.82
CA ASP A 153 0.19 -12.58 -7.15
C ASP A 153 -0.44 -13.99 -7.23
N GLY A 154 -1.78 -14.09 -7.15
CA GLY A 154 -2.52 -15.34 -7.35
C GLY A 154 -2.40 -15.93 -8.76
N LEU A 155 -2.19 -15.07 -9.76
CA LEU A 155 -1.87 -15.50 -11.15
C LEU A 155 -0.36 -15.70 -11.37
N SER A 156 0.47 -15.72 -10.33
CA SER A 156 1.94 -15.79 -10.41
C SER A 156 2.59 -14.65 -11.19
N LEU A 157 1.94 -13.49 -11.28
CA LEU A 157 2.40 -12.30 -11.99
C LEU A 157 2.99 -11.23 -11.04
N THR A 158 3.76 -11.66 -10.05
CA THR A 158 4.34 -10.86 -8.95
C THR A 158 5.19 -9.66 -9.40
N LYS A 159 5.77 -9.71 -10.61
CA LYS A 159 6.58 -8.62 -11.17
C LYS A 159 5.80 -7.30 -11.31
N TYR A 160 4.50 -7.35 -11.56
CA TYR A 160 3.68 -6.16 -11.73
C TYR A 160 3.46 -5.42 -10.40
N SER A 161 3.28 -6.18 -9.32
CA SER A 161 3.25 -5.66 -7.96
C SER A 161 4.58 -4.97 -7.61
N MET A 162 5.72 -5.59 -7.94
CA MET A 162 7.05 -5.01 -7.75
C MET A 162 7.22 -3.69 -8.51
N TYR A 163 6.87 -3.65 -9.80
CA TYR A 163 6.99 -2.41 -10.60
C TYR A 163 6.15 -1.29 -10.03
N SER A 164 4.92 -1.61 -9.59
CA SER A 164 4.02 -0.64 -8.97
C SER A 164 4.61 -0.06 -7.68
N ILE A 165 5.16 -0.91 -6.80
CA ILE A 165 5.77 -0.47 -5.54
C ILE A 165 7.01 0.41 -5.80
N ILE A 166 7.91 -0.01 -6.70
CA ILE A 166 9.13 0.75 -6.99
C ILE A 166 8.79 2.13 -7.54
N LEU A 167 7.90 2.22 -8.53
CA LEU A 167 7.49 3.50 -9.09
C LEU A 167 6.84 4.39 -8.04
N THR A 168 5.94 3.81 -7.25
CA THR A 168 5.25 4.55 -6.19
C THR A 168 6.21 5.07 -5.14
N ASN A 169 7.24 4.31 -4.76
CA ASN A 169 8.24 4.75 -3.81
C ASN A 169 9.04 5.96 -4.34
N ILE A 170 9.40 5.95 -5.63
CA ILE A 170 10.08 7.09 -6.25
C ILE A 170 9.17 8.33 -6.21
N VAL A 171 7.91 8.17 -6.62
CA VAL A 171 6.92 9.26 -6.59
C VAL A 171 6.71 9.78 -5.16
N HIS A 172 6.61 8.87 -4.18
CA HIS A 172 6.43 9.20 -2.77
C HIS A 172 7.58 10.07 -2.23
N VAL A 173 8.83 9.66 -2.47
CA VAL A 173 10.00 10.44 -2.03
C VAL A 173 10.01 11.84 -2.66
N ILE A 174 9.69 11.93 -3.95
CA ILE A 174 9.65 13.22 -4.67
C ILE A 174 8.56 14.12 -4.07
N PHE A 175 7.32 13.65 -3.94
CA PHE A 175 6.24 14.47 -3.40
C PHE A 175 6.44 14.83 -1.94
N ASN A 176 6.95 13.90 -1.12
CA ASN A 176 7.30 14.21 0.27
C ASN A 176 8.36 15.30 0.34
N TYR A 177 9.43 15.21 -0.43
CA TYR A 177 10.45 16.25 -0.45
C TYR A 177 9.85 17.62 -0.85
N LEU A 178 9.07 17.68 -1.91
CA LEU A 178 8.45 18.91 -2.41
C LEU A 178 7.47 19.53 -1.39
N LEU A 179 6.64 18.71 -0.75
CA LEU A 179 5.57 19.19 0.12
C LEU A 179 6.03 19.43 1.57
N ILE A 180 6.99 18.64 2.06
CA ILE A 180 7.52 18.81 3.41
C ILE A 180 8.34 20.10 3.50
N TYR A 181 9.29 20.29 2.57
CA TYR A 181 10.24 21.37 2.62
C TYR A 181 9.81 22.63 1.87
N GLY A 182 8.82 22.52 1.00
CA GLY A 182 8.32 23.65 0.21
C GLY A 182 9.32 24.04 -0.88
N PHE A 183 9.44 23.21 -1.92
CA PHE A 183 10.35 23.46 -3.01
C PHE A 183 9.61 23.90 -4.28
N TRP A 184 10.19 24.83 -5.03
CA TRP A 184 9.68 25.41 -6.26
C TRP A 184 8.33 26.12 -6.03
N ILE A 185 7.22 25.65 -6.63
CA ILE A 185 5.86 26.23 -6.50
C ILE A 185 5.07 25.68 -5.29
N PHE A 186 5.62 24.67 -4.61
CA PHE A 186 4.93 24.02 -3.49
C PHE A 186 5.19 24.75 -2.17
N PRO A 187 4.14 25.00 -1.38
CA PRO A 187 4.30 25.61 -0.05
C PRO A 187 4.96 24.60 0.91
N LYS A 188 5.69 25.13 1.90
CA LYS A 188 6.23 24.31 2.99
C LYS A 188 5.10 23.87 3.93
N LEU A 189 4.71 22.62 3.87
CA LEU A 189 3.59 22.07 4.65
C LEU A 189 4.04 21.19 5.83
N GLY A 190 5.33 20.89 5.96
CA GLY A 190 5.86 20.09 7.06
C GLY A 190 5.17 18.71 7.17
N VAL A 191 4.66 18.40 8.38
CA VAL A 191 3.96 17.11 8.68
C VAL A 191 2.75 16.88 7.77
N THR A 192 1.96 17.92 7.50
CA THR A 192 0.81 17.83 6.58
C THR A 192 1.27 17.52 5.15
N GLY A 193 2.43 18.05 4.75
CA GLY A 193 3.05 17.75 3.46
C GLY A 193 3.40 16.27 3.29
N ALA A 194 3.92 15.63 4.34
CA ALA A 194 4.17 14.19 4.35
C ALA A 194 2.88 13.38 4.22
N ALA A 195 1.81 13.79 4.91
CA ALA A 195 0.51 13.15 4.81
C ALA A 195 -0.05 13.22 3.39
N LEU A 196 -0.02 14.40 2.77
CA LEU A 196 -0.48 14.61 1.40
C LEU A 196 0.37 13.86 0.36
N GLY A 197 1.69 13.84 0.52
CA GLY A 197 2.59 13.04 -0.32
C GLY A 197 2.25 11.55 -0.25
N THR A 198 1.91 11.03 0.93
CA THR A 198 1.42 9.66 1.13
C THR A 198 0.11 9.42 0.40
N VAL A 199 -0.86 10.33 0.49
CA VAL A 199 -2.15 10.20 -0.22
C VAL A 199 -1.95 10.15 -1.73
N ILE A 200 -1.20 11.11 -2.27
CA ILE A 200 -0.93 11.21 -3.71
C ILE A 200 -0.26 9.93 -4.22
N SER A 201 0.79 9.47 -3.55
CA SER A 201 1.53 8.28 -3.97
C SER A 201 0.68 7.01 -3.92
N ARG A 202 -0.19 6.85 -2.91
CA ARG A 202 -1.10 5.69 -2.80
C ARG A 202 -2.21 5.70 -3.86
N ILE A 203 -2.72 6.87 -4.23
CA ILE A 203 -3.66 7.01 -5.35
C ILE A 203 -2.96 6.63 -6.67
N LEU A 204 -1.77 7.19 -6.92
CA LEU A 204 -0.99 6.86 -8.12
C LEU A 204 -0.60 5.39 -8.18
N MET A 205 -0.36 4.74 -7.04
CA MET A 205 -0.11 3.31 -6.95
C MET A 205 -1.28 2.47 -7.51
N VAL A 206 -2.51 2.80 -7.14
CA VAL A 206 -3.71 2.13 -7.67
C VAL A 206 -3.84 2.38 -9.17
N VAL A 207 -3.72 3.64 -9.60
CA VAL A 207 -3.84 4.03 -11.02
C VAL A 207 -2.79 3.31 -11.86
N PHE A 208 -1.54 3.28 -11.39
CA PHE A 208 -0.46 2.62 -12.12
C PHE A 208 -0.63 1.09 -12.15
N MET A 209 -1.04 0.48 -11.04
CA MET A 209 -1.32 -0.96 -11.03
C MET A 209 -2.47 -1.31 -11.96
N HIS A 210 -3.56 -0.54 -11.95
CA HIS A 210 -4.66 -0.70 -12.88
C HIS A 210 -4.19 -0.58 -14.35
N TYR A 211 -3.39 0.44 -14.65
CA TYR A 211 -2.79 0.63 -15.98
C TYR A 211 -1.97 -0.60 -16.41
N LEU A 212 -1.07 -1.09 -15.56
CA LEU A 212 -0.26 -2.28 -15.86
C LEU A 212 -1.13 -3.51 -16.14
N MET A 213 -2.20 -3.70 -15.37
CA MET A 213 -3.09 -4.86 -15.53
C MET A 213 -3.90 -4.76 -16.84
N MET A 214 -4.37 -3.57 -17.20
CA MET A 214 -5.10 -3.35 -18.47
C MET A 214 -4.22 -3.54 -19.70
N HIS A 215 -2.91 -3.38 -19.60
CA HIS A 215 -1.96 -3.60 -20.69
C HIS A 215 -1.41 -5.03 -20.71
N ASN A 216 -1.65 -5.84 -19.69
CA ASN A 216 -1.26 -7.23 -19.68
C ASN A 216 -2.35 -8.12 -20.30
N PRO A 217 -2.03 -8.91 -21.36
CA PRO A 217 -3.03 -9.73 -22.06
C PRO A 217 -3.69 -10.80 -21.17
N VAL A 218 -2.97 -11.32 -20.16
CA VAL A 218 -3.48 -12.34 -19.24
C VAL A 218 -4.47 -11.73 -18.26
N MET A 219 -4.15 -10.55 -17.67
CA MET A 219 -4.99 -9.91 -16.67
C MET A 219 -6.16 -9.14 -17.29
N LYS A 220 -5.95 -8.53 -18.46
CA LYS A 220 -6.97 -7.70 -19.14
C LYS A 220 -8.28 -8.42 -19.40
N LYS A 221 -8.23 -9.74 -19.67
CA LYS A 221 -9.44 -10.53 -19.94
C LYS A 221 -10.43 -10.58 -18.77
N TYR A 222 -9.95 -10.35 -17.54
CA TYR A 222 -10.76 -10.40 -16.34
C TYR A 222 -11.46 -9.07 -15.98
N PHE A 223 -11.11 -7.97 -16.69
CA PHE A 223 -11.75 -6.67 -16.53
C PHE A 223 -13.00 -6.48 -17.44
N LYS A 224 -13.11 -7.28 -18.51
CA LYS A 224 -14.27 -7.20 -19.39
C LYS A 224 -15.43 -8.02 -18.83
N ASN A 225 -16.61 -7.43 -18.81
CA ASN A 225 -17.87 -8.13 -18.55
C ASN A 225 -18.20 -9.16 -19.62
#